data_b7f111c233bd4460d0ca64918df58e96
#
_entry.id   b7f111c233bd4460d0ca64918df58e96
#
_cell.length_a   1.000
_cell.length_b   1.000
_cell.length_c   1.000
_cell.angle_alpha   90.00
_cell.angle_beta   90.00
_cell.angle_gamma   90.00
#
_symmetry.space_group_name_H-M   'P 1'
#
loop_
_entity.id
_entity.type
_entity.pdbx_description
1 polymer ?
#
loop_
_entity_poly.entity_id
_entity_poly.type
_entity_poly.pdbx_seq_one_letter_code
_entity_poly.pdbx_strand_id
1 'polypeptide(L)'
;MNDRLEPRIRILLGSSIAIGPGKAALLEAIGETGSIAAAGRRMGMSYRRAWLLAKTTNACFREPLIEAAKGGIGGGGARLTSIGREVVALYRAMEDHAAAAVMSDMEKLRALMVDEPPED
;
A
#
# COMPACT_ATOMS: atom_id res chain seq x y z
N MET A 1 -6.84 -21.86 -2.94
CA MET A 1 -5.92 -21.27 -3.91
C MET A 1 -6.59 -20.12 -4.63
N ASN A 2 -5.93 -19.00 -4.74
CA ASN A 2 -6.51 -17.83 -5.38
C ASN A 2 -6.17 -17.82 -6.86
N ASP A 3 -7.16 -18.11 -7.70
CA ASP A 3 -7.01 -18.11 -9.16
C ASP A 3 -7.62 -16.86 -9.82
N ARG A 4 -8.02 -15.90 -9.01
CA ARG A 4 -8.62 -14.66 -9.51
C ARG A 4 -7.55 -13.73 -10.05
N LEU A 5 -7.89 -13.07 -11.14
CA LEU A 5 -7.05 -11.98 -11.65
C LEU A 5 -7.29 -10.73 -10.83
N GLU A 6 -6.21 -10.08 -10.43
CA GLU A 6 -6.28 -8.85 -9.65
C GLU A 6 -5.47 -7.76 -10.34
N PRO A 7 -6.10 -6.68 -10.77
CA PRO A 7 -5.33 -5.55 -11.29
C PRO A 7 -4.65 -4.83 -10.14
N ARG A 8 -3.36 -4.58 -10.30
CA ARG A 8 -2.56 -3.86 -9.31
C ARG A 8 -2.02 -2.60 -9.95
N ILE A 9 -2.14 -1.49 -9.26
CA ILE A 9 -1.74 -0.19 -9.77
C ILE A 9 -0.57 0.35 -8.98
N ARG A 10 0.45 0.81 -9.69
CA ARG A 10 1.56 1.56 -9.09
C ARG A 10 1.55 2.95 -9.71
N ILE A 11 1.59 3.95 -8.85
CA ILE A 11 1.63 5.34 -9.30
C ILE A 11 3.08 5.80 -9.19
N LEU A 12 3.66 6.12 -10.33
CA LEU A 12 5.05 6.53 -10.39
C LEU A 12 5.16 8.05 -10.50
N LEU A 13 6.07 8.61 -9.73
CA LEU A 13 6.48 10.00 -9.92
C LEU A 13 7.92 9.91 -10.42
N GLY A 14 8.10 10.11 -11.73
CA GLY A 14 9.38 9.81 -12.36
C GLY A 14 9.69 8.33 -12.24
N SER A 15 10.85 7.97 -11.70
CA SER A 15 11.25 6.59 -11.49
C SER A 15 10.87 6.06 -10.10
N SER A 16 10.32 6.92 -9.24
CA SER A 16 9.95 6.55 -7.88
C SER A 16 8.51 6.08 -7.81
N ILE A 17 8.26 5.03 -7.03
CA ILE A 17 6.90 4.60 -6.77
C ILE A 17 6.34 5.48 -5.66
N ALA A 18 5.43 6.38 -6.01
CA ALA A 18 4.79 7.25 -5.03
C ALA A 18 3.85 6.46 -4.14
N ILE A 19 3.02 5.61 -4.73
CA ILE A 19 2.14 4.72 -3.98
C ILE A 19 1.80 3.51 -4.83
N GLY A 20 1.58 2.40 -4.18
CA GLY A 20 1.17 1.15 -4.78
C GLY A 20 0.56 0.27 -3.71
N PRO A 21 0.23 -1.00 -4.01
CA PRO A 21 -0.42 -1.88 -3.04
C PRO A 21 0.34 -2.03 -1.73
N GLY A 22 1.66 -2.21 -1.81
CA GLY A 22 2.49 -2.37 -0.62
C GLY A 22 2.54 -1.14 0.26
N LYS A 23 2.76 0.03 -0.34
CA LYS A 23 2.81 1.28 0.40
C LYS A 23 1.45 1.65 1.00
N ALA A 24 0.36 1.41 0.25
CA ALA A 24 -0.98 1.64 0.77
C ALA A 24 -1.27 0.75 1.97
N ALA A 25 -0.91 -0.54 1.88
CA ALA A 25 -1.09 -1.48 2.99
C ALA A 25 -0.25 -1.07 4.20
N LEU A 26 0.97 -0.59 4.00
CA LEU A 26 1.81 -0.11 5.09
C LEU A 26 1.19 1.11 5.77
N LEU A 27 0.70 2.07 4.99
CA LEU A 27 0.02 3.25 5.53
C LEU A 27 -1.18 2.83 6.39
N GLU A 28 -2.01 1.93 5.88
CA GLU A 28 -3.16 1.43 6.63
C GLU A 28 -2.73 0.74 7.93
N ALA A 29 -1.70 -0.09 7.86
CA ALA A 29 -1.19 -0.78 9.05
C ALA A 29 -0.65 0.20 10.09
N ILE A 30 0.03 1.26 9.66
CA ILE A 30 0.49 2.30 10.58
C ILE A 30 -0.70 2.99 11.23
N GLY A 31 -1.73 3.31 10.46
CA GLY A 31 -2.94 3.94 10.99
C GLY A 31 -3.65 3.07 12.02
N GLU A 32 -3.65 1.75 11.81
CA GLU A 32 -4.32 0.82 12.71
C GLU A 32 -3.50 0.46 13.94
N THR A 33 -2.19 0.33 13.78
CA THR A 33 -1.31 -0.10 14.89
C THR A 33 -0.72 1.04 15.69
N GLY A 34 -0.60 2.21 15.08
CA GLY A 34 0.05 3.35 15.72
C GLY A 34 1.57 3.24 15.80
N SER A 35 2.18 2.37 15.00
CA SER A 35 3.62 2.11 15.08
C SER A 35 4.16 1.57 13.76
N ILE A 36 5.28 2.11 13.29
CA ILE A 36 5.98 1.59 12.10
C ILE A 36 6.48 0.18 12.38
N ALA A 37 7.00 -0.08 13.58
CA ALA A 37 7.48 -1.40 13.94
C ALA A 37 6.38 -2.44 13.92
N ALA A 38 5.22 -2.14 14.50
CA ALA A 38 4.09 -3.05 14.51
C ALA A 38 3.53 -3.27 13.12
N ALA A 39 3.45 -2.22 12.31
CA ALA A 39 3.01 -2.32 10.92
C ALA A 39 3.95 -3.22 10.12
N GLY A 40 5.25 -3.04 10.30
CA GLY A 40 6.25 -3.89 9.63
C GLY A 40 6.10 -5.35 10.00
N ARG A 41 5.90 -5.64 11.28
CA ARG A 41 5.68 -7.03 11.75
C ARG A 41 4.42 -7.62 11.11
N ARG A 42 3.34 -6.85 11.07
CA ARG A 42 2.09 -7.30 10.44
C ARG A 42 2.30 -7.68 8.98
N MET A 43 3.16 -6.95 8.29
CA MET A 43 3.43 -7.17 6.87
C MET A 43 4.60 -8.11 6.59
N GLY A 44 5.19 -8.70 7.63
CA GLY A 44 6.29 -9.63 7.48
C GLY A 44 7.59 -8.99 7.02
N MET A 45 7.81 -7.73 7.32
CA MET A 45 9.04 -7.04 6.96
C MET A 45 9.78 -6.53 8.20
N SER A 46 11.08 -6.30 8.05
CA SER A 46 11.89 -5.76 9.13
C SER A 46 11.47 -4.31 9.43
N TYR A 47 11.79 -3.84 10.64
CA TYR A 47 11.58 -2.45 11.00
C TYR A 47 12.30 -1.51 10.04
N ARG A 48 13.54 -1.83 9.70
CA ARG A 48 14.33 -1.01 8.78
C ARG A 48 13.64 -0.85 7.43
N ARG A 49 13.11 -1.94 6.88
CA ARG A 49 12.39 -1.89 5.60
C ARG A 49 11.13 -1.05 5.71
N ALA A 50 10.35 -1.26 6.78
CA ALA A 50 9.13 -0.49 7.00
C ALA A 50 9.44 1.00 7.15
N TRP A 51 10.51 1.33 7.89
CA TRP A 51 10.95 2.70 8.08
C TRP A 51 11.36 3.34 6.75
N LEU A 52 12.15 2.62 5.93
CA LEU A 52 12.56 3.13 4.62
C LEU A 52 11.37 3.36 3.69
N LEU A 53 10.41 2.45 3.69
CA LEU A 53 9.19 2.63 2.88
C LEU A 53 8.39 3.83 3.34
N ALA A 54 8.27 4.03 4.66
CA ALA A 54 7.58 5.20 5.20
C ALA A 54 8.29 6.49 4.77
N LYS A 55 9.61 6.51 4.88
CA LYS A 55 10.41 7.67 4.51
C LYS A 55 10.31 8.00 3.03
N THR A 56 10.46 6.99 2.17
CA THR A 56 10.38 7.22 0.71
C THR A 56 8.98 7.62 0.27
N THR A 57 7.96 7.09 0.95
CA THR A 57 6.59 7.49 0.68
C THR A 57 6.38 8.97 1.00
N ASN A 58 6.78 9.39 2.20
CA ASN A 58 6.69 10.82 2.57
C ASN A 58 7.40 11.72 1.57
N ALA A 59 8.53 11.27 1.05
CA ALA A 59 9.34 12.07 0.14
C ALA A 59 8.65 12.35 -1.21
N CYS A 60 7.64 11.58 -1.57
CA CYS A 60 6.93 11.78 -2.83
C CYS A 60 5.78 12.78 -2.73
N PHE A 61 5.46 13.27 -1.55
CA PHE A 61 4.32 14.16 -1.33
C PHE A 61 4.78 15.49 -0.75
N ARG A 62 3.99 16.52 -0.97
CA ARG A 62 4.33 17.87 -0.49
C ARG A 62 4.30 17.98 1.02
N GLU A 63 3.41 17.21 1.66
CA GLU A 63 3.29 17.15 3.10
C GLU A 63 3.44 15.70 3.55
N PRO A 64 3.97 15.46 4.75
CA PRO A 64 4.14 14.09 5.20
C PRO A 64 2.81 13.36 5.34
N LEU A 65 2.80 12.09 4.95
CA LEU A 65 1.65 11.21 5.12
C LEU A 65 1.68 10.53 6.48
N ILE A 66 2.87 10.39 7.03
CA ILE A 66 3.15 9.72 8.30
C ILE A 66 3.95 10.68 9.16
N GLU A 67 3.56 10.82 10.43
CA GLU A 67 4.31 11.64 11.38
C GLU A 67 4.48 10.88 12.68
N ALA A 68 5.49 11.27 13.45
CA ALA A 68 5.72 10.71 14.77
C ALA A 68 4.55 11.07 15.69
N ALA A 69 4.14 10.12 16.52
CA ALA A 69 3.10 10.32 17.51
C ALA A 69 3.68 10.01 18.89
N LYS A 70 3.25 10.77 19.89
CA LYS A 70 3.66 10.52 21.27
C LYS A 70 2.84 9.41 21.88
N GLY A 71 3.51 8.62 22.75
CA GLY A 71 2.80 7.86 23.73
C GLY A 71 2.22 6.55 23.28
N GLY A 72 3.00 5.71 22.74
CA GLY A 72 2.72 4.29 22.77
C GLY A 72 3.51 3.65 23.89
N ILE A 73 3.14 2.48 24.31
CA ILE A 73 3.93 1.66 25.21
C ILE A 73 5.27 1.42 24.51
N GLY A 74 6.36 1.80 25.16
CA GLY A 74 7.70 1.66 24.60
C GLY A 74 8.22 2.88 23.85
N GLY A 75 7.49 4.00 23.85
CA GLY A 75 8.06 5.33 23.56
C GLY A 75 8.20 5.68 22.11
N GLY A 76 7.65 5.32 21.15
CA GLY A 76 7.73 5.79 19.77
C GLY A 76 6.53 5.32 18.95
N GLY A 77 5.65 6.24 18.63
CA GLY A 77 4.51 5.95 17.82
C GLY A 77 4.58 6.65 16.48
N ALA A 78 3.70 6.27 15.58
CA ALA A 78 3.52 6.92 14.31
C ALA A 78 2.04 6.93 13.98
N ARG A 79 1.62 7.93 13.24
CA ARG A 79 0.22 8.03 12.81
C ARG A 79 0.15 8.59 11.41
N LEU A 80 -0.97 8.35 10.75
CA LEU A 80 -1.26 9.00 9.48
C LEU A 80 -1.69 10.44 9.75
N THR A 81 -1.21 11.34 8.92
CA THR A 81 -1.74 12.70 8.89
C THR A 81 -3.09 12.69 8.16
N SER A 82 -3.79 13.81 8.17
CA SER A 82 -5.03 13.92 7.39
C SER A 82 -4.77 13.68 5.90
N ILE A 83 -3.63 14.18 5.40
CA ILE A 83 -3.23 13.96 4.01
C ILE A 83 -2.93 12.47 3.78
N GLY A 84 -2.30 11.82 4.74
CA GLY A 84 -2.04 10.37 4.65
C GLY A 84 -3.32 9.57 4.51
N ARG A 85 -4.33 9.90 5.30
CA ARG A 85 -5.64 9.23 5.21
C ARG A 85 -6.31 9.51 3.86
N GLU A 86 -6.20 10.76 3.39
CA GLU A 86 -6.77 11.13 2.09
C GLU A 86 -6.09 10.37 0.94
N VAL A 87 -4.77 10.24 0.97
CA VAL A 87 -4.02 9.52 -0.06
C VAL A 87 -4.42 8.05 -0.08
N VAL A 88 -4.54 7.41 1.09
CA VAL A 88 -4.97 6.01 1.15
C VAL A 88 -6.37 5.86 0.57
N ALA A 89 -7.30 6.73 0.97
CA ALA A 89 -8.68 6.67 0.47
C ALA A 89 -8.74 6.87 -1.05
N LEU A 90 -7.97 7.83 -1.58
CA LEU A 90 -7.88 8.06 -3.02
C LEU A 90 -7.32 6.85 -3.75
N TYR A 91 -6.24 6.26 -3.21
CA TYR A 91 -5.63 5.11 -3.84
C TYR A 91 -6.59 3.92 -3.90
N ARG A 92 -7.31 3.64 -2.79
CA ARG A 92 -8.28 2.54 -2.78
C ARG A 92 -9.43 2.79 -3.76
N ALA A 93 -9.89 4.04 -3.87
CA ALA A 93 -10.89 4.40 -4.86
C ALA A 93 -10.38 4.20 -6.28
N MET A 94 -9.12 4.55 -6.53
CA MET A 94 -8.50 4.34 -7.84
C MET A 94 -8.44 2.85 -8.20
N GLU A 95 -8.11 2.00 -7.23
CA GLU A 95 -8.11 0.55 -7.44
C GLU A 95 -9.50 0.07 -7.87
N ASP A 96 -10.54 0.52 -7.17
CA ASP A 96 -11.91 0.12 -7.46
C ASP A 96 -12.34 0.59 -8.86
N HIS A 97 -12.04 1.84 -9.19
CA HIS A 97 -12.36 2.40 -10.51
C HIS A 97 -11.63 1.66 -11.63
N ALA A 98 -10.34 1.37 -11.43
CA ALA A 98 -9.55 0.66 -12.41
C ALA A 98 -10.06 -0.76 -12.61
N ALA A 99 -10.38 -1.46 -11.53
CA ALA A 99 -10.91 -2.82 -11.60
C ALA A 99 -12.21 -2.85 -12.41
N ALA A 100 -13.11 -1.88 -12.18
CA ALA A 100 -14.35 -1.79 -12.91
C ALA A 100 -14.10 -1.49 -14.40
N ALA A 101 -13.17 -0.59 -14.69
CA ALA A 101 -12.87 -0.18 -16.06
C ALA A 101 -12.27 -1.30 -16.90
N VAL A 102 -11.49 -2.19 -16.28
CA VAL A 102 -10.80 -3.25 -17.03
C VAL A 102 -11.49 -4.61 -16.95
N MET A 103 -12.67 -4.68 -16.32
CA MET A 103 -13.33 -5.95 -16.07
C MET A 103 -13.54 -6.77 -17.34
N SER A 104 -14.04 -6.15 -18.41
CA SER A 104 -14.28 -6.84 -19.67
C SER A 104 -12.99 -7.36 -20.29
N ASP A 105 -11.93 -6.55 -20.26
CA ASP A 105 -10.63 -6.96 -20.78
C ASP A 105 -10.03 -8.09 -19.94
N MET A 106 -10.24 -8.04 -18.64
CA MET A 106 -9.78 -9.09 -17.72
C MET A 106 -10.44 -10.43 -18.02
N GLU A 107 -11.73 -10.42 -18.35
CA GLU A 107 -12.44 -11.65 -18.74
C GLU A 107 -11.84 -12.26 -20.02
N LYS A 108 -11.56 -11.40 -21.00
CA LYS A 108 -10.92 -11.86 -22.24
C LYS A 108 -9.53 -12.42 -21.98
N LEU A 109 -8.76 -11.73 -21.15
CA LEU A 109 -7.41 -12.17 -20.79
C LEU A 109 -7.46 -13.51 -20.04
N ARG A 110 -8.41 -13.64 -19.11
CA ARG A 110 -8.55 -14.87 -18.33
C ARG A 110 -8.81 -16.08 -19.22
N ALA A 111 -9.59 -15.90 -20.29
CA ALA A 111 -9.88 -16.98 -21.21
C ALA A 111 -8.65 -17.48 -21.95
N LEU A 112 -7.59 -16.67 -22.03
CA LEU A 112 -6.33 -17.03 -22.69
C LEU A 112 -5.30 -17.60 -21.73
N MET A 113 -5.58 -17.59 -20.44
CA MET A 113 -4.65 -18.05 -19.41
C MET A 113 -4.90 -19.51 -19.05
N VAL A 114 -3.94 -20.11 -18.37
CA VAL A 114 -4.09 -21.46 -17.81
C VAL A 114 -5.11 -21.42 -16.68
N ASP A 115 -5.71 -22.59 -16.39
CA ASP A 115 -6.74 -22.68 -15.35
C ASP A 115 -6.20 -22.51 -13.95
N GLU A 116 -4.99 -23.00 -13.70
CA GLU A 116 -4.34 -22.90 -12.40
C GLU A 116 -3.02 -22.15 -12.50
N PRO A 117 -2.72 -21.27 -11.54
CA PRO A 117 -1.44 -20.57 -11.57
C PRO A 117 -0.28 -21.54 -11.45
N PRO A 118 0.84 -21.24 -12.12
CA PRO A 118 2.03 -22.09 -11.99
C PRO A 118 2.62 -21.96 -10.58
N GLU A 119 3.33 -23.01 -10.15
CA GLU A 119 4.06 -22.93 -8.89
C GLU A 119 5.32 -22.09 -9.09
N ASP A 120 5.66 -21.31 -8.08
CA ASP A 120 6.86 -20.49 -8.10
C ASP A 120 8.11 -21.29 -7.73
#